data_51f8b9efdf3553d83cc1d12367b1584c
#
_entry.id   51f8b9efdf3553d83cc1d12367b1584c
#
_cell.length_a   1.000
_cell.length_b   1.000
_cell.length_c   1.000
_cell.angle_alpha   90.00
_cell.angle_beta   90.00
_cell.angle_gamma   90.00
#
_symmetry.space_group_name_H-M   'P 1'
#
loop_
_entity.id
_entity.type
_entity.pdbx_description
1 polymer ?
#
loop_
_entity_poly.entity_id
_entity_poly.type
_entity_poly.pdbx_seq_one_letter_code
_entity_poly.pdbx_strand_id
1 'polypeptide(L)'
;VLYNGEVNPFQTGVWGEDATVEEVLHTINHVGHVALFPEAFSLEPNSSQLTEAMDVARGGQFLSLPNPYPEEAWYHYDDWTCDYECMAIEYLYWATVTEMGLLNDSETAEGIADEWELYSPELLADVDVLVHALITTPAYGIPLQAPDGQYCPTALAHAERPAQERRLIGALDLSGRAVDLGRVRSGAYRLLLGQFSDGSRSLIQAGNK
;
A
#
# COMPACT_ATOMS: atom_id res chain seq x y z
N VAL A 1 -13.47 1.32 1.73
CA VAL A 1 -14.38 0.34 2.37
C VAL A 1 -14.84 -0.64 1.32
N LEU A 2 -14.47 -1.92 1.46
CA LEU A 2 -14.87 -2.98 0.55
C LEU A 2 -16.28 -3.50 0.85
N TYR A 3 -17.10 -3.62 -0.15
CA TYR A 3 -18.42 -4.24 -0.08
C TYR A 3 -18.36 -5.68 -0.59
N ASN A 4 -19.28 -6.52 -0.13
CA ASN A 4 -19.31 -7.95 -0.49
C ASN A 4 -19.38 -8.21 -2.01
N GLY A 5 -19.95 -7.30 -2.78
CA GLY A 5 -20.02 -7.39 -4.25
C GLY A 5 -18.67 -7.12 -4.92
N GLU A 6 -17.78 -6.38 -4.25
CA GLU A 6 -16.47 -5.95 -4.78
C GLU A 6 -15.35 -6.95 -4.48
N VAL A 7 -15.60 -7.94 -3.62
CA VAL A 7 -14.60 -8.92 -3.17
C VAL A 7 -15.02 -10.36 -3.47
N ASN A 8 -16.05 -10.57 -4.25
CA ASN A 8 -16.56 -11.90 -4.54
C ASN A 8 -16.63 -12.19 -6.03
N PRO A 9 -15.51 -12.53 -6.65
CA PRO A 9 -15.45 -12.85 -8.08
C PRO A 9 -16.31 -14.06 -8.46
N PHE A 10 -16.64 -14.94 -7.49
CA PHE A 10 -17.57 -16.06 -7.73
C PHE A 10 -19.02 -15.63 -7.92
N GLN A 11 -19.40 -14.44 -7.45
CA GLN A 11 -20.72 -13.86 -7.69
C GLN A 11 -20.80 -13.08 -8.99
N THR A 12 -19.77 -12.29 -9.29
CA THR A 12 -19.71 -11.49 -10.53
C THR A 12 -19.28 -12.33 -11.73
N GLY A 13 -18.47 -13.36 -11.49
CA GLY A 13 -17.85 -14.16 -12.55
C GLY A 13 -16.65 -13.48 -13.21
N VAL A 14 -16.29 -12.27 -12.76
CA VAL A 14 -15.21 -11.45 -13.34
C VAL A 14 -14.21 -11.12 -12.23
N TRP A 15 -12.99 -11.65 -12.32
CA TRP A 15 -11.93 -11.41 -11.36
C TRP A 15 -11.40 -9.98 -11.41
N GLY A 16 -11.50 -9.31 -12.55
CA GLY A 16 -11.10 -7.91 -12.73
C GLY A 16 -11.94 -6.89 -11.94
N GLU A 17 -13.07 -7.33 -11.38
CA GLU A 17 -13.92 -6.48 -10.53
C GLU A 17 -13.63 -6.64 -9.04
N ASP A 18 -12.58 -7.40 -8.65
CA ASP A 18 -12.19 -7.54 -7.25
C ASP A 18 -11.31 -6.38 -6.80
N ALA A 19 -11.89 -5.42 -6.09
CA ALA A 19 -11.22 -4.24 -5.56
C ALA A 19 -10.28 -4.52 -4.37
N THR A 20 -10.07 -5.79 -3.97
CA THR A 20 -9.24 -6.10 -2.80
C THR A 20 -7.80 -5.65 -2.96
N VAL A 21 -7.20 -5.87 -4.12
CA VAL A 21 -5.80 -5.46 -4.39
C VAL A 21 -5.68 -3.95 -4.34
N GLU A 22 -6.62 -3.24 -4.96
CA GLU A 22 -6.70 -1.79 -5.00
C GLU A 22 -6.74 -1.20 -3.58
N GLU A 23 -7.71 -1.58 -2.78
CA GLU A 23 -7.90 -1.04 -1.43
C GLU A 23 -6.76 -1.38 -0.48
N VAL A 24 -6.13 -2.55 -0.64
CA VAL A 24 -4.93 -2.92 0.12
C VAL A 24 -3.74 -2.05 -0.31
N LEU A 25 -3.54 -1.83 -1.60
CA LEU A 25 -2.49 -0.95 -2.12
C LEU A 25 -2.72 0.49 -1.69
N HIS A 26 -3.94 1.02 -1.75
CA HIS A 26 -4.28 2.35 -1.22
C HIS A 26 -3.89 2.48 0.25
N THR A 27 -4.20 1.48 1.07
CA THR A 27 -3.82 1.49 2.49
C THR A 27 -2.31 1.50 2.68
N ILE A 28 -1.56 0.66 1.95
CA ILE A 28 -0.10 0.57 2.04
C ILE A 28 0.54 1.86 1.53
N ASN A 29 0.10 2.37 0.40
CA ASN A 29 0.71 3.50 -0.29
C ASN A 29 0.38 4.82 0.41
N HIS A 30 -0.90 5.09 0.66
CA HIS A 30 -1.36 6.35 1.26
C HIS A 30 -0.88 6.50 2.71
N VAL A 31 -1.00 5.45 3.53
CA VAL A 31 -0.59 5.52 4.95
C VAL A 31 0.90 5.25 5.14
N GLY A 32 1.49 4.39 4.30
CA GLY A 32 2.89 3.97 4.40
C GLY A 32 3.85 4.82 3.59
N HIS A 33 3.81 4.69 2.26
CA HIS A 33 4.82 5.33 1.37
C HIS A 33 4.77 6.86 1.42
N VAL A 34 3.58 7.46 1.42
CA VAL A 34 3.43 8.93 1.54
C VAL A 34 4.06 9.46 2.82
N ALA A 35 3.88 8.76 3.95
CA ALA A 35 4.42 9.18 5.22
C ALA A 35 5.94 8.94 5.36
N LEU A 36 6.46 7.87 4.77
CA LEU A 36 7.88 7.49 4.91
C LEU A 36 8.78 8.16 3.88
N PHE A 37 8.28 8.44 2.69
CA PHE A 37 9.03 8.97 1.56
C PHE A 37 8.28 10.14 0.89
N PRO A 38 8.02 11.25 1.61
CA PRO A 38 7.18 12.34 1.09
C PRO A 38 7.74 13.00 -0.18
N GLU A 39 9.06 13.06 -0.36
CA GLU A 39 9.69 13.57 -1.58
C GLU A 39 9.45 12.70 -2.81
N ALA A 40 9.13 11.42 -2.59
CA ALA A 40 8.84 10.47 -3.66
C ALA A 40 7.33 10.31 -3.90
N PHE A 41 6.52 10.31 -2.84
CA PHE A 41 5.11 9.88 -2.88
C PHE A 41 4.10 10.86 -2.27
N SER A 42 4.48 12.08 -1.87
CA SER A 42 3.48 13.09 -1.45
C SER A 42 2.44 13.29 -2.55
N LEU A 43 1.18 13.49 -2.17
CA LEU A 43 0.06 13.59 -3.10
C LEU A 43 -0.29 15.04 -3.46
N GLU A 44 0.27 16.01 -2.75
CA GLU A 44 0.05 17.43 -3.01
C GLU A 44 0.64 17.86 -4.37
N PRO A 45 0.03 18.80 -5.09
CA PRO A 45 0.54 19.28 -6.36
C PRO A 45 2.00 19.76 -6.29
N ASN A 46 2.85 19.35 -7.23
CA ASN A 46 4.28 19.69 -7.32
C ASN A 46 5.12 19.30 -6.08
N SER A 47 4.72 18.30 -5.31
CA SER A 47 5.38 17.99 -4.05
C SER A 47 6.26 16.73 -4.11
N SER A 48 6.15 15.92 -5.17
CA SER A 48 6.84 14.62 -5.22
C SER A 48 7.12 14.15 -6.64
N GLN A 49 7.98 13.12 -6.75
CA GLN A 49 8.22 12.44 -8.03
C GLN A 49 6.95 11.78 -8.59
N LEU A 50 6.06 11.29 -7.71
CA LEU A 50 4.77 10.71 -8.10
C LEU A 50 3.88 11.75 -8.79
N THR A 51 3.73 12.93 -8.20
CA THR A 51 2.88 13.98 -8.77
C THR A 51 3.46 14.58 -10.05
N GLU A 52 4.79 14.66 -10.17
CA GLU A 52 5.45 15.03 -11.42
C GLU A 52 5.17 14.00 -12.53
N ALA A 53 5.27 12.70 -12.22
CA ALA A 53 4.98 11.63 -13.18
C ALA A 53 3.50 11.64 -13.59
N MET A 54 2.57 11.76 -12.64
CA MET A 54 1.14 11.85 -12.92
C MET A 54 0.78 13.02 -13.82
N ASP A 55 1.36 14.20 -13.58
CA ASP A 55 1.10 15.38 -14.40
C ASP A 55 1.57 15.18 -15.85
N VAL A 56 2.66 14.44 -16.07
CA VAL A 56 3.10 14.03 -17.41
C VAL A 56 2.12 13.02 -18.01
N ALA A 57 1.70 12.01 -17.25
CA ALA A 57 0.77 10.98 -17.70
C ALA A 57 -0.59 11.54 -18.14
N ARG A 58 -1.04 12.59 -17.49
CA ARG A 58 -2.30 13.29 -17.79
C ARG A 58 -2.19 14.35 -18.89
N GLY A 59 -0.98 14.57 -19.44
CA GLY A 59 -0.72 15.64 -20.41
C GLY A 59 -0.72 17.04 -19.81
N GLY A 60 -0.65 17.18 -18.48
CA GLY A 60 -0.58 18.45 -17.76
C GLY A 60 -1.01 18.39 -16.32
N GLN A 61 -0.71 19.46 -15.56
CA GLN A 61 -1.17 19.58 -14.18
C GLN A 61 -2.61 20.08 -14.13
N PHE A 62 -3.52 19.20 -13.72
CA PHE A 62 -4.93 19.52 -13.56
C PHE A 62 -5.36 19.29 -12.11
N LEU A 63 -5.78 20.34 -11.41
CA LEU A 63 -6.28 20.25 -10.02
C LEU A 63 -7.72 19.72 -9.94
N SER A 64 -8.37 19.59 -11.06
CA SER A 64 -9.68 18.95 -11.24
C SER A 64 -9.67 18.23 -12.58
N LEU A 65 -10.62 17.35 -12.80
CA LEU A 65 -10.71 16.58 -14.04
C LEU A 65 -10.78 17.50 -15.26
N PRO A 66 -9.87 17.33 -16.24
CA PRO A 66 -10.00 17.99 -17.53
C PRO A 66 -11.11 17.32 -18.33
N ASN A 67 -11.78 18.09 -19.18
CA ASN A 67 -12.79 17.53 -20.07
C ASN A 67 -12.77 18.26 -21.43
N PRO A 68 -12.21 17.62 -22.48
CA PRO A 68 -11.56 16.30 -22.47
C PRO A 68 -10.13 16.36 -21.90
N TYR A 69 -9.53 15.19 -21.63
CA TYR A 69 -8.10 15.04 -21.44
C TYR A 69 -7.33 15.42 -22.73
N PRO A 70 -6.07 15.85 -22.64
CA PRO A 70 -5.19 15.98 -23.81
C PRO A 70 -5.05 14.65 -24.59
N GLU A 71 -4.91 14.73 -25.90
CA GLU A 71 -4.79 13.56 -26.77
C GLU A 71 -3.54 12.70 -26.47
N GLU A 72 -2.50 13.33 -25.93
CA GLU A 72 -1.24 12.68 -25.54
C GLU A 72 -1.25 12.03 -24.16
N ALA A 73 -2.34 12.17 -23.38
CA ALA A 73 -2.46 11.55 -22.06
C ALA A 73 -2.65 10.03 -22.21
N TRP A 74 -2.16 9.28 -21.23
CA TRP A 74 -2.39 7.83 -21.10
C TRP A 74 -3.00 7.44 -19.77
N TYR A 75 -3.25 8.44 -18.90
CA TYR A 75 -4.00 8.33 -17.65
C TYR A 75 -5.17 9.32 -17.69
N HIS A 76 -6.39 8.78 -17.73
CA HIS A 76 -7.63 9.52 -18.01
C HIS A 76 -8.68 9.38 -16.92
N TYR A 77 -8.25 9.17 -15.67
CA TYR A 77 -9.16 8.95 -14.54
C TYR A 77 -10.32 9.95 -14.53
N ASP A 78 -11.56 9.48 -14.42
CA ASP A 78 -12.75 10.29 -14.71
C ASP A 78 -13.77 10.40 -13.55
N ASP A 79 -13.48 9.83 -12.37
CA ASP A 79 -14.34 10.01 -11.21
C ASP A 79 -14.37 11.48 -10.77
N TRP A 80 -15.49 12.11 -11.03
CA TRP A 80 -15.73 13.53 -10.73
C TRP A 80 -15.69 13.87 -9.24
N THR A 81 -15.73 12.90 -8.35
CA THR A 81 -15.60 13.08 -6.89
C THR A 81 -14.14 13.09 -6.43
N CYS A 82 -13.21 12.71 -7.30
CA CYS A 82 -11.80 12.59 -7.02
C CYS A 82 -11.08 13.94 -7.17
N ASP A 83 -10.38 14.37 -6.15
CA ASP A 83 -9.49 15.52 -6.20
C ASP A 83 -8.08 15.15 -6.69
N TYR A 84 -7.16 16.09 -6.67
CA TYR A 84 -5.80 15.87 -7.16
C TYR A 84 -5.06 14.77 -6.35
N GLU A 85 -5.22 14.74 -5.02
CA GLU A 85 -4.57 13.74 -4.16
C GLU A 85 -5.12 12.34 -4.42
N CYS A 86 -6.44 12.25 -4.59
CA CYS A 86 -7.11 11.02 -4.99
C CYS A 86 -6.58 10.54 -6.35
N MET A 87 -6.51 11.41 -7.35
CA MET A 87 -5.97 11.06 -8.66
C MET A 87 -4.51 10.58 -8.61
N ALA A 88 -3.71 11.10 -7.68
CA ALA A 88 -2.32 10.67 -7.54
C ALA A 88 -2.20 9.28 -6.89
N ILE A 89 -3.08 8.92 -5.97
CA ILE A 89 -3.06 7.58 -5.38
C ILE A 89 -3.61 6.52 -6.33
N GLU A 90 -4.62 6.85 -7.14
CA GLU A 90 -5.12 6.00 -8.22
C GLU A 90 -4.07 5.76 -9.31
N TYR A 91 -3.36 6.80 -9.72
CA TYR A 91 -2.24 6.67 -10.65
C TYR A 91 -1.15 5.71 -10.15
N LEU A 92 -0.79 5.80 -8.86
CA LEU A 92 0.16 4.87 -8.25
C LEU A 92 -0.38 3.45 -8.22
N TYR A 93 -1.68 3.27 -7.99
CA TYR A 93 -2.35 1.97 -8.08
C TYR A 93 -2.22 1.38 -9.48
N TRP A 94 -2.64 2.10 -10.52
CA TRP A 94 -2.57 1.65 -11.91
C TRP A 94 -1.15 1.24 -12.31
N ALA A 95 -0.16 2.09 -12.02
CA ALA A 95 1.24 1.79 -12.33
C ALA A 95 1.74 0.52 -11.59
N THR A 96 1.36 0.35 -10.33
CA THR A 96 1.77 -0.79 -9.51
C THR A 96 1.17 -2.10 -10.02
N VAL A 97 -0.14 -2.15 -10.31
CA VAL A 97 -0.79 -3.37 -10.79
C VAL A 97 -0.41 -3.70 -12.23
N THR A 98 -0.06 -2.69 -13.05
CA THR A 98 0.56 -2.90 -14.36
C THR A 98 1.90 -3.62 -14.21
N GLU A 99 2.80 -3.11 -13.34
CA GLU A 99 4.11 -3.73 -13.11
C GLU A 99 4.01 -5.14 -12.54
N MET A 100 2.96 -5.43 -11.74
CA MET A 100 2.63 -6.78 -11.29
C MET A 100 2.16 -7.71 -12.42
N GLY A 101 1.86 -7.20 -13.62
CA GLY A 101 1.30 -7.95 -14.74
C GLY A 101 -0.16 -8.37 -14.57
N LEU A 102 -0.91 -7.71 -13.67
CA LEU A 102 -2.32 -8.03 -13.40
C LEU A 102 -3.28 -7.56 -14.50
N LEU A 103 -2.85 -6.63 -15.36
CA LEU A 103 -3.67 -6.03 -16.41
C LEU A 103 -3.36 -6.61 -17.81
N ASN A 104 -2.41 -7.55 -17.90
CA ASN A 104 -1.81 -8.00 -19.15
C ASN A 104 -2.66 -9.08 -19.87
N ASP A 105 -3.96 -8.84 -20.00
CA ASP A 105 -4.84 -9.62 -20.86
C ASP A 105 -5.75 -8.69 -21.66
N SER A 106 -6.24 -9.16 -22.82
CA SER A 106 -6.96 -8.31 -23.77
C SER A 106 -8.32 -7.82 -23.26
N GLU A 107 -9.01 -8.60 -22.43
CA GLU A 107 -10.32 -8.23 -21.91
C GLU A 107 -10.17 -7.12 -20.86
N THR A 108 -9.22 -7.28 -19.95
CA THR A 108 -8.89 -6.24 -18.96
C THR A 108 -8.39 -4.97 -19.64
N ALA A 109 -7.45 -5.08 -20.58
CA ALA A 109 -6.90 -3.94 -21.32
C ALA A 109 -7.96 -3.13 -22.07
N GLU A 110 -8.94 -3.80 -22.71
CA GLU A 110 -10.07 -3.13 -23.36
C GLU A 110 -11.03 -2.48 -22.34
N GLY A 111 -11.23 -3.13 -21.20
CA GLY A 111 -12.16 -2.66 -20.17
C GLY A 111 -11.69 -1.42 -19.39
N ILE A 112 -10.37 -1.17 -19.34
CA ILE A 112 -9.77 -0.05 -18.60
C ILE A 112 -9.21 1.06 -19.50
N ALA A 113 -9.32 0.91 -20.83
CA ALA A 113 -8.66 1.80 -21.80
C ALA A 113 -9.16 3.25 -21.75
N ASP A 114 -10.34 3.50 -21.21
CA ASP A 114 -10.90 4.83 -20.97
C ASP A 114 -10.29 5.54 -19.76
N GLU A 115 -9.64 4.80 -18.83
CA GLU A 115 -8.94 5.36 -17.68
C GLU A 115 -7.41 5.20 -17.75
N TRP A 116 -6.94 4.04 -18.24
CA TRP A 116 -5.54 3.66 -18.24
C TRP A 116 -5.14 2.87 -19.50
N GLU A 117 -4.11 3.35 -20.21
CA GLU A 117 -3.69 2.74 -21.47
C GLU A 117 -2.51 1.77 -21.35
N LEU A 118 -1.76 1.80 -20.22
CA LEU A 118 -0.51 1.07 -20.07
C LEU A 118 -0.72 -0.29 -19.36
N TYR A 119 -1.31 -1.23 -20.04
CA TYR A 119 -1.77 -2.51 -19.49
C TYR A 119 -0.68 -3.58 -19.29
N SER A 120 0.57 -3.36 -19.74
CA SER A 120 1.66 -4.31 -19.55
C SER A 120 2.92 -3.68 -18.96
N PRO A 121 3.77 -4.45 -18.22
CA PRO A 121 5.03 -3.95 -17.67
C PRO A 121 5.96 -3.35 -18.72
N GLU A 122 6.04 -3.96 -19.90
CA GLU A 122 6.86 -3.47 -21.01
C GLU A 122 6.37 -2.12 -21.50
N LEU A 123 5.05 -1.97 -21.66
CA LEU A 123 4.44 -0.71 -22.12
C LEU A 123 4.61 0.39 -21.07
N LEU A 124 4.46 0.06 -19.78
CA LEU A 124 4.71 0.98 -18.68
C LEU A 124 6.17 1.49 -18.70
N ALA A 125 7.13 0.56 -18.83
CA ALA A 125 8.55 0.89 -18.84
C ALA A 125 8.96 1.77 -20.06
N ASP A 126 8.32 1.55 -21.21
CA ASP A 126 8.63 2.26 -22.44
C ASP A 126 7.97 3.65 -22.51
N VAL A 127 6.76 3.79 -21.99
CA VAL A 127 5.96 5.03 -22.11
C VAL A 127 6.08 5.88 -20.85
N ASP A 128 5.79 5.33 -19.67
CA ASP A 128 5.84 6.07 -18.40
C ASP A 128 7.13 5.77 -17.62
N VAL A 129 8.23 6.23 -18.18
CA VAL A 129 9.56 6.01 -17.61
C VAL A 129 9.72 6.62 -16.21
N LEU A 130 8.93 7.65 -15.87
CA LEU A 130 9.03 8.33 -14.59
C LEU A 130 8.45 7.48 -13.47
N VAL A 131 7.20 7.03 -13.61
CA VAL A 131 6.58 6.19 -12.59
C VAL A 131 7.22 4.82 -12.53
N HIS A 132 7.59 4.23 -13.68
CA HIS A 132 8.30 2.96 -13.70
C HIS A 132 9.61 3.03 -12.91
N ALA A 133 10.44 4.07 -13.12
CA ALA A 133 11.67 4.25 -12.34
C ALA A 133 11.39 4.46 -10.85
N LEU A 134 10.31 5.17 -10.51
CA LEU A 134 9.90 5.42 -9.13
C LEU A 134 9.51 4.12 -8.41
N ILE A 135 8.56 3.37 -8.97
CA ILE A 135 8.03 2.16 -8.31
C ILE A 135 9.01 1.00 -8.28
N THR A 136 9.92 0.90 -9.27
CA THR A 136 10.95 -0.15 -9.32
C THR A 136 12.19 0.17 -8.49
N THR A 137 12.27 1.35 -7.87
CA THR A 137 13.36 1.71 -6.97
C THR A 137 13.31 0.86 -5.69
N PRO A 138 14.31 -0.03 -5.43
CA PRO A 138 14.23 -0.99 -4.32
C PRO A 138 14.16 -0.35 -2.93
N ALA A 139 14.64 0.89 -2.79
CA ALA A 139 14.66 1.62 -1.52
C ALA A 139 13.23 1.93 -1.00
N TYR A 140 12.26 2.01 -1.87
CA TYR A 140 10.88 2.31 -1.50
C TYR A 140 10.08 1.07 -1.11
N GLY A 141 10.43 -0.11 -1.65
CA GLY A 141 9.77 -1.37 -1.30
C GLY A 141 8.32 -1.47 -1.78
N ILE A 142 7.99 -0.83 -2.90
CA ILE A 142 6.68 -1.01 -3.56
C ILE A 142 6.50 -2.51 -3.87
N PRO A 143 5.33 -3.11 -3.57
CA PRO A 143 5.08 -4.50 -3.91
C PRO A 143 4.91 -4.66 -5.43
N LEU A 144 5.82 -5.40 -6.07
CA LEU A 144 5.85 -5.61 -7.53
C LEU A 144 5.49 -7.04 -7.92
N GLN A 145 4.98 -7.84 -6.99
CA GLN A 145 4.55 -9.20 -7.25
C GLN A 145 3.08 -9.36 -6.90
N ALA A 146 2.32 -9.88 -7.85
CA ALA A 146 0.93 -10.21 -7.62
C ALA A 146 0.77 -11.23 -6.49
N PRO A 147 -0.27 -11.10 -5.66
CA PRO A 147 -0.60 -12.10 -4.67
C PRO A 147 -0.86 -13.47 -5.32
N ASP A 148 -0.14 -14.51 -4.89
CA ASP A 148 -0.27 -15.86 -5.45
C ASP A 148 -1.26 -16.75 -4.69
N GLY A 149 -1.90 -16.22 -3.66
CA GLY A 149 -2.85 -16.95 -2.81
C GLY A 149 -2.20 -18.03 -1.93
N GLN A 150 -0.88 -18.18 -1.98
CA GLN A 150 -0.15 -19.22 -1.22
C GLN A 150 0.33 -18.73 0.14
N TYR A 151 -0.52 -17.99 0.83
CA TYR A 151 -0.23 -17.47 2.18
C TYR A 151 -0.32 -18.54 3.26
N CYS A 152 0.06 -19.79 2.94
CA CYS A 152 0.03 -20.84 3.94
C CYS A 152 1.03 -20.53 5.05
N PRO A 153 0.58 -20.45 6.31
CA PRO A 153 1.47 -20.28 7.48
C PRO A 153 2.53 -21.39 7.61
N THR A 154 2.43 -22.46 6.85
CA THR A 154 3.45 -23.51 6.78
C THR A 154 4.73 -23.08 6.06
N ALA A 155 4.70 -22.01 5.25
CA ALA A 155 5.91 -21.39 4.74
C ALA A 155 6.56 -20.46 5.78
N LEU A 156 5.82 -20.01 6.76
CA LEU A 156 6.31 -19.55 8.07
C LEU A 156 6.53 -20.78 9.00
N ALA A 157 6.86 -21.94 8.45
CA ALA A 157 7.57 -22.94 9.23
C ALA A 157 8.71 -22.15 9.85
N HIS A 158 8.45 -21.74 11.07
CA HIS A 158 9.39 -21.15 11.96
C HIS A 158 10.77 -21.65 11.58
N ALA A 159 11.59 -20.82 10.93
CA ALA A 159 12.95 -20.84 11.34
C ALA A 159 12.81 -20.65 12.86
N GLU A 160 12.84 -21.76 13.59
CA GLU A 160 12.99 -21.73 15.02
C GLU A 160 14.23 -20.91 15.24
N ARG A 161 14.06 -19.59 15.36
CA ARG A 161 15.06 -18.81 16.07
C ARG A 161 15.18 -19.58 17.37
N PRO A 162 16.36 -20.13 17.67
CA PRO A 162 16.57 -20.81 18.93
C PRO A 162 15.98 -19.84 19.96
N ALA A 163 15.08 -20.31 20.80
CA ALA A 163 14.29 -19.49 21.69
C ALA A 163 15.27 -18.69 22.54
N GLN A 164 15.68 -17.56 22.01
CA GLN A 164 16.40 -16.57 22.76
C GLN A 164 15.39 -16.15 23.80
N GLU A 165 15.62 -16.53 25.05
CA GLU A 165 14.70 -16.29 26.16
C GLU A 165 14.30 -14.82 26.12
N ARG A 166 13.12 -14.57 25.59
CA ARG A 166 12.58 -13.24 25.38
C ARG A 166 12.29 -12.65 26.75
N ARG A 167 13.24 -11.87 27.24
CA ARG A 167 13.17 -11.31 28.59
C ARG A 167 12.55 -9.92 28.55
N LEU A 168 11.54 -9.69 29.37
CA LEU A 168 11.00 -8.36 29.59
C LEU A 168 12.04 -7.48 30.25
N ILE A 169 12.48 -6.40 29.58
CA ILE A 169 13.51 -5.46 30.03
C ILE A 169 12.94 -4.08 30.37
N GLY A 170 11.72 -3.78 29.96
CA GLY A 170 11.03 -2.54 30.26
C GLY A 170 9.54 -2.66 30.06
N ALA A 171 8.77 -1.75 30.62
CA ALA A 171 7.35 -1.62 30.36
C ALA A 171 6.92 -0.15 30.42
N LEU A 172 5.94 0.20 29.60
CA LEU A 172 5.30 1.52 29.59
C LEU A 172 3.81 1.34 29.92
N ASP A 173 3.22 2.29 30.61
CA ASP A 173 1.76 2.37 30.69
C ASP A 173 1.15 2.88 29.36
N LEU A 174 -0.17 2.88 29.27
CA LEU A 174 -0.86 3.34 28.07
C LEU A 174 -0.73 4.85 27.79
N SER A 175 -0.14 5.62 28.73
CA SER A 175 0.23 7.02 28.53
C SER A 175 1.69 7.20 28.09
N GLY A 176 2.43 6.09 27.90
CA GLY A 176 3.83 6.08 27.46
C GLY A 176 4.84 6.32 28.59
N ARG A 177 4.42 6.29 29.86
CA ARG A 177 5.33 6.44 31.01
C ARG A 177 5.98 5.11 31.36
N ALA A 178 7.28 5.14 31.66
CA ALA A 178 7.99 3.97 32.14
C ALA A 178 7.43 3.47 33.49
N VAL A 179 7.26 2.15 33.57
CA VAL A 179 6.73 1.45 34.74
C VAL A 179 7.81 0.58 35.36
N ASP A 180 7.91 0.62 36.68
CA ASP A 180 8.81 -0.27 37.41
C ASP A 180 8.43 -1.74 37.20
N LEU A 181 9.40 -2.58 36.77
CA LEU A 181 9.15 -3.99 36.46
C LEU A 181 8.75 -4.82 37.70
N GLY A 182 9.13 -4.39 38.89
CA GLY A 182 8.68 -5.00 40.15
C GLY A 182 7.18 -4.83 40.34
N ARG A 183 6.64 -3.66 40.00
CA ARG A 183 5.20 -3.38 40.05
C ARG A 183 4.41 -4.12 38.96
N VAL A 184 5.02 -4.34 37.80
CA VAL A 184 4.42 -5.17 36.73
C VAL A 184 4.24 -6.60 37.25
N ARG A 185 5.26 -7.17 37.87
CA ARG A 185 5.25 -8.53 38.44
C ARG A 185 4.28 -8.69 39.62
N SER A 186 4.01 -7.61 40.34
CA SER A 186 3.05 -7.62 41.44
C SER A 186 1.58 -7.52 40.99
N GLY A 187 1.32 -7.42 39.68
CA GLY A 187 -0.03 -7.31 39.14
C GLY A 187 -0.68 -5.94 39.33
N ALA A 188 0.09 -4.90 39.65
CA ALA A 188 -0.42 -3.55 39.91
C ALA A 188 -1.01 -2.87 38.65
N TYR A 189 -0.78 -3.43 37.46
CA TYR A 189 -1.26 -2.92 36.18
C TYR A 189 -1.95 -4.04 35.39
N ARG A 190 -3.05 -3.71 34.71
CA ARG A 190 -3.80 -4.72 33.92
C ARG A 190 -3.31 -4.85 32.48
N LEU A 191 -2.85 -3.75 31.89
CA LEU A 191 -2.40 -3.71 30.50
C LEU A 191 -1.22 -2.74 30.37
N LEU A 192 -0.14 -3.20 29.73
CA LEU A 192 1.10 -2.45 29.55
C LEU A 192 1.71 -2.74 28.19
N LEU A 193 2.52 -1.85 27.65
CA LEU A 193 3.39 -2.11 26.52
C LEU A 193 4.75 -2.62 27.02
N GLY A 194 4.98 -3.94 26.90
CA GLY A 194 6.25 -4.56 27.27
C GLY A 194 7.31 -4.34 26.20
N GLN A 195 8.54 -4.02 26.63
CA GLN A 195 9.74 -3.99 25.82
C GLN A 195 10.63 -5.17 26.17
N PHE A 196 11.12 -5.88 25.15
CA PHE A 196 11.84 -7.14 25.32
C PHE A 196 13.31 -7.03 24.89
N SER A 197 14.12 -7.97 25.34
CA SER A 197 15.56 -8.02 25.08
C SER A 197 15.93 -8.20 23.60
N ASP A 198 15.00 -8.64 22.78
CA ASP A 198 15.12 -8.76 21.31
C ASP A 198 14.78 -7.47 20.55
N GLY A 199 14.48 -6.37 21.28
CA GLY A 199 14.08 -5.09 20.74
C GLY A 199 12.58 -5.00 20.41
N SER A 200 11.83 -6.10 20.47
CA SER A 200 10.40 -6.11 20.20
C SER A 200 9.59 -5.46 21.31
N ARG A 201 8.37 -5.02 20.95
CA ARG A 201 7.35 -4.51 21.87
C ARG A 201 6.05 -5.28 21.69
N SER A 202 5.35 -5.55 22.75
CA SER A 202 4.00 -6.12 22.68
C SER A 202 3.17 -5.74 23.90
N LEU A 203 1.85 -5.73 23.74
CA LEU A 203 0.94 -5.60 24.87
C LEU A 203 1.10 -6.81 25.79
N ILE A 204 1.27 -6.54 27.07
CA ILE A 204 1.36 -7.55 28.12
C ILE A 204 0.26 -7.32 29.14
N GLN A 205 -0.36 -8.40 29.56
CA GLN A 205 -1.27 -8.38 30.69
C GLN A 205 -0.53 -8.85 31.92
N ALA A 206 -0.48 -8.02 32.97
CA ALA A 206 0.05 -8.47 34.23
C ALA A 206 -0.89 -9.54 34.81
N GLY A 207 -0.40 -10.77 34.92
CA GLY A 207 -1.18 -11.87 35.44
C GLY A 207 -1.45 -11.70 36.94
N ASN A 208 -2.71 -11.88 37.36
CA ASN A 208 -2.97 -12.22 38.76
C ASN A 208 -2.39 -13.63 39.00
N LYS A 209 -1.42 -13.73 39.90
CA LYS A 209 -1.15 -14.99 40.58
C LYS A 209 -2.12 -15.19 41.73
#